data_d9a2940a5505a5efd83bb4079eb04901
#
_entry.id   d9a2940a5505a5efd83bb4079eb04901
#
_cell.length_a   1.000
_cell.length_b   1.000
_cell.length_c   1.000
_cell.angle_alpha   90.00
_cell.angle_beta   90.00
_cell.angle_gamma   90.00
#
_symmetry.space_group_name_H-M   'P 1'
#
loop_
_entity.id
_entity.type
_entity.pdbx_description
1 polymer ?
#
loop_
_entity_poly.entity_id
_entity_poly.type
_entity_poly.pdbx_seq_one_letter_code
_entity_poly.pdbx_strand_id
1 'polypeptide(L)'
;GLNFLVEVNKYLKGRVGKEVLVCGGGNVAMDVALVSKRLGVEKVRLVCLEKREEMPASPEEIARVLEEGVEFINGRGLLEVIRDENGNVRGMKTNRCLSVRDAEGHFNPQYDNDDVQVIESDCIILATGQRVDIDFLGEELKTQIKSPRGLLDVNEDNATRRPGVFAGGDAATGPDIAIRAISSLS
;
A
#
# COMPACT_ATOMS: atom_id res chain seq x y z
N GLY A 1 1.57 6.45 -3.59
CA GLY A 1 0.23 6.11 -4.09
C GLY A 1 -0.76 7.21 -3.75
N LEU A 2 -1.10 7.42 -2.50
CA LEU A 2 -2.14 8.40 -2.09
C LEU A 2 -1.84 9.82 -2.52
N ASN A 3 -0.62 10.32 -2.36
CA ASN A 3 -0.26 11.66 -2.82
C ASN A 3 -0.48 11.82 -4.32
N PHE A 4 -0.14 10.79 -5.11
CA PHE A 4 -0.41 10.76 -6.54
C PHE A 4 -1.91 10.84 -6.84
N LEU A 5 -2.74 10.04 -6.16
CA LEU A 5 -4.20 10.07 -6.33
C LEU A 5 -4.79 11.43 -5.95
N VAL A 6 -4.31 12.04 -4.86
CA VAL A 6 -4.73 13.39 -4.43
C VAL A 6 -4.37 14.44 -5.49
N GLU A 7 -3.16 14.40 -6.04
CA GLU A 7 -2.72 15.33 -7.08
C GLU A 7 -3.58 15.20 -8.34
N VAL A 8 -3.80 13.99 -8.80
CA VAL A 8 -4.62 13.75 -9.99
C VAL A 8 -6.06 14.23 -9.77
N ASN A 9 -6.66 13.86 -8.62
CA ASN A 9 -8.04 14.22 -8.33
C ASN A 9 -8.26 15.73 -8.11
N LYS A 10 -7.29 16.45 -7.51
CA LYS A 10 -7.41 17.89 -7.27
C LYS A 10 -7.09 18.73 -8.50
N TYR A 11 -6.10 18.33 -9.28
CA TYR A 11 -5.54 19.21 -10.30
C TYR A 11 -5.73 18.69 -11.72
N LEU A 12 -6.30 17.48 -11.90
CA LEU A 12 -6.40 16.76 -13.17
C LEU A 12 -5.03 16.70 -13.90
N LYS A 13 -3.95 16.72 -13.13
CA LYS A 13 -2.57 16.74 -13.62
C LYS A 13 -1.77 15.73 -12.81
N GLY A 14 -1.35 14.66 -13.44
CA GLY A 14 -0.33 13.75 -12.91
C GLY A 14 0.85 13.77 -13.88
N ARG A 15 2.06 13.99 -13.39
CA ARG A 15 3.26 13.66 -14.17
C ARG A 15 3.50 12.17 -14.01
N VAL A 16 3.14 11.43 -15.01
CA VAL A 16 3.45 10.01 -15.15
C VAL A 16 4.32 9.80 -16.38
N GLY A 17 5.18 8.80 -16.33
CA GLY A 17 5.96 8.39 -17.46
C GLY A 17 5.13 7.65 -18.52
N LYS A 18 5.80 7.01 -19.46
CA LYS A 18 5.18 6.13 -20.46
C LYS A 18 4.96 4.73 -19.90
N GLU A 19 5.87 4.27 -19.04
CA GLU A 19 5.84 2.98 -18.38
C GLU A 19 5.82 3.13 -16.86
N VAL A 20 4.66 2.93 -16.25
CA VAL A 20 4.46 3.06 -14.81
C VAL A 20 4.51 1.69 -14.14
N LEU A 21 5.31 1.59 -13.08
CA LEU A 21 5.34 0.46 -12.17
C LEU A 21 4.68 0.86 -10.84
N VAL A 22 3.54 0.27 -10.54
CA VAL A 22 2.85 0.42 -9.25
C VAL A 22 3.34 -0.68 -8.32
N CYS A 23 3.82 -0.31 -7.13
CA CYS A 23 4.34 -1.25 -6.14
C CYS A 23 3.35 -1.40 -4.99
N GLY A 24 2.74 -2.57 -4.85
CA GLY A 24 1.78 -2.93 -3.80
C GLY A 24 0.64 -3.80 -4.30
N GLY A 25 -0.03 -4.54 -3.40
CA GLY A 25 -1.10 -5.49 -3.72
C GLY A 25 -2.48 -5.15 -3.14
N GLY A 26 -2.63 -3.99 -2.49
CA GLY A 26 -3.89 -3.56 -1.87
C GLY A 26 -4.75 -2.66 -2.77
N ASN A 27 -5.97 -2.30 -2.29
CA ASN A 27 -6.92 -1.47 -3.05
C ASN A 27 -6.33 -0.14 -3.52
N VAL A 28 -5.47 0.51 -2.72
CA VAL A 28 -4.78 1.76 -3.14
C VAL A 28 -3.90 1.53 -4.38
N ALA A 29 -3.25 0.37 -4.49
CA ALA A 29 -2.45 0.03 -5.67
C ALA A 29 -3.34 -0.18 -6.90
N MET A 30 -4.53 -0.77 -6.72
CA MET A 30 -5.52 -0.93 -7.79
C MET A 30 -5.98 0.45 -8.30
N ASP A 31 -6.35 1.36 -7.42
CA ASP A 31 -6.75 2.72 -7.77
C ASP A 31 -5.65 3.48 -8.52
N VAL A 32 -4.40 3.39 -8.03
CA VAL A 32 -3.24 4.01 -8.69
C VAL A 32 -3.04 3.47 -10.10
N ALA A 33 -3.16 2.16 -10.28
CA ALA A 33 -3.01 1.53 -11.59
C ALA A 33 -4.11 1.98 -12.57
N LEU A 34 -5.37 2.00 -12.14
CA LEU A 34 -6.50 2.48 -12.94
C LEU A 34 -6.37 3.95 -13.32
N VAL A 35 -6.00 4.80 -12.36
CA VAL A 35 -5.79 6.24 -12.60
C VAL A 35 -4.64 6.44 -13.59
N SER A 36 -3.55 5.69 -13.47
CA SER A 36 -2.43 5.74 -14.42
C SER A 36 -2.87 5.39 -15.84
N LYS A 37 -3.67 4.32 -16.01
CA LYS A 37 -4.25 3.96 -17.32
C LYS A 37 -5.11 5.07 -17.90
N ARG A 38 -5.98 5.68 -17.08
CA ARG A 38 -6.87 6.78 -17.50
C ARG A 38 -6.13 8.07 -17.86
N LEU A 39 -4.93 8.28 -17.32
CA LEU A 39 -4.04 9.37 -17.73
C LEU A 39 -3.34 9.10 -19.07
N GLY A 40 -3.58 7.95 -19.71
CA GLY A 40 -3.04 7.60 -21.01
C GLY A 40 -1.63 6.98 -20.98
N VAL A 41 -1.24 6.40 -19.81
CA VAL A 41 0.04 5.68 -19.72
C VAL A 41 0.01 4.46 -20.64
N GLU A 42 1.04 4.34 -21.49
CA GLU A 42 1.13 3.27 -22.50
C GLU A 42 1.18 1.89 -21.82
N LYS A 43 2.03 1.73 -20.79
CA LYS A 43 2.21 0.48 -20.08
C LYS A 43 2.14 0.68 -18.58
N VAL A 44 1.18 0.02 -17.94
CA VAL A 44 1.04 -0.01 -16.48
C VAL A 44 1.25 -1.43 -16.01
N ARG A 45 2.19 -1.60 -15.08
CA ARG A 45 2.48 -2.86 -14.39
C ARG A 45 2.29 -2.69 -12.90
N LEU A 46 1.84 -3.75 -12.24
CA LEU A 46 1.71 -3.80 -10.80
C LEU A 46 2.58 -4.94 -10.26
N VAL A 47 3.44 -4.63 -9.30
CA VAL A 47 4.30 -5.61 -8.62
C VAL A 47 3.94 -5.69 -7.15
N CYS A 48 3.81 -6.91 -6.59
CA CYS A 48 3.55 -7.13 -5.17
C CYS A 48 4.20 -8.41 -4.65
N LEU A 49 4.30 -8.50 -3.31
CA LEU A 49 4.86 -9.66 -2.61
C LEU A 49 3.99 -10.90 -2.74
N GLU A 50 2.68 -10.69 -2.72
CA GLU A 50 1.67 -11.74 -2.65
C GLU A 50 1.55 -12.48 -3.98
N LYS A 51 1.18 -13.75 -3.92
CA LYS A 51 0.59 -14.45 -5.05
C LYS A 51 -0.77 -13.85 -5.37
N ARG A 52 -1.30 -14.16 -6.54
CA ARG A 52 -2.58 -13.58 -7.01
C ARG A 52 -3.72 -13.81 -6.02
N GLU A 53 -3.85 -15.02 -5.53
CA GLU A 53 -4.88 -15.47 -4.62
C GLU A 53 -4.72 -14.93 -3.18
N GLU A 54 -3.54 -14.42 -2.85
CA GLU A 54 -3.18 -13.88 -1.53
C GLU A 54 -3.23 -12.35 -1.48
N MET A 55 -3.51 -11.70 -2.61
CA MET A 55 -3.53 -10.24 -2.68
C MET A 55 -4.57 -9.64 -1.75
N PRO A 56 -4.23 -8.57 -0.99
CA PRO A 56 -5.16 -7.94 -0.05
C PRO A 56 -6.21 -7.05 -0.72
N ALA A 57 -6.08 -6.75 -2.02
CA ALA A 57 -7.13 -6.04 -2.76
C ALA A 57 -8.37 -6.91 -2.96
N SER A 58 -9.55 -6.28 -3.06
CA SER A 58 -10.78 -7.02 -3.32
C SER A 58 -10.77 -7.68 -4.69
N PRO A 59 -11.41 -8.87 -4.85
CA PRO A 59 -11.48 -9.57 -6.13
C PRO A 59 -12.07 -8.72 -7.26
N GLU A 60 -13.04 -7.88 -6.95
CA GLU A 60 -13.71 -6.98 -7.90
C GLU A 60 -12.73 -5.92 -8.42
N GLU A 61 -11.93 -5.31 -7.55
CA GLU A 61 -10.92 -4.33 -7.97
C GLU A 61 -9.79 -4.97 -8.77
N ILE A 62 -9.37 -6.18 -8.40
CA ILE A 62 -8.37 -6.94 -9.17
C ILE A 62 -8.91 -7.22 -10.57
N ALA A 63 -10.16 -7.70 -10.70
CA ALA A 63 -10.78 -8.00 -12.00
C ALA A 63 -10.84 -6.75 -12.88
N ARG A 64 -11.30 -5.64 -12.31
CA ARG A 64 -11.39 -4.35 -13.00
C ARG A 64 -10.05 -3.85 -13.53
N VAL A 65 -9.00 -3.98 -12.74
CA VAL A 65 -7.64 -3.57 -13.14
C VAL A 65 -7.09 -4.44 -14.26
N LEU A 66 -7.41 -5.73 -14.25
CA LEU A 66 -7.06 -6.67 -15.34
C LEU A 66 -7.79 -6.33 -16.65
N GLU A 67 -9.09 -6.00 -16.58
CA GLU A 67 -9.89 -5.60 -17.75
C GLU A 67 -9.32 -4.35 -18.43
N GLU A 68 -8.74 -3.41 -17.66
CA GLU A 68 -8.07 -2.23 -18.17
C GLU A 68 -6.66 -2.53 -18.75
N GLY A 69 -6.24 -3.78 -18.78
CA GLY A 69 -4.98 -4.22 -19.39
C GLY A 69 -3.74 -3.89 -18.56
N VAL A 70 -3.84 -3.88 -17.24
CA VAL A 70 -2.68 -3.77 -16.34
C VAL A 70 -2.02 -5.14 -16.19
N GLU A 71 -0.71 -5.21 -16.36
CA GLU A 71 0.06 -6.43 -16.15
C GLU A 71 0.40 -6.59 -14.66
N PHE A 72 0.16 -7.77 -14.11
CA PHE A 72 0.48 -8.11 -12.72
C PHE A 72 1.74 -8.96 -12.63
N ILE A 73 2.65 -8.58 -11.75
CA ILE A 73 3.90 -9.28 -11.45
C ILE A 73 3.85 -9.66 -9.96
N ASN A 74 3.28 -10.82 -9.69
CA ASN A 74 3.09 -11.34 -8.34
C ASN A 74 4.35 -12.04 -7.81
N GLY A 75 4.48 -12.15 -6.48
CA GLY A 75 5.54 -12.90 -5.82
C GLY A 75 6.92 -12.25 -5.95
N ARG A 76 7.00 -10.91 -5.94
CA ARG A 76 8.27 -10.17 -6.06
C ARG A 76 8.43 -9.16 -4.93
N GLY A 77 9.58 -9.22 -4.25
CA GLY A 77 10.04 -8.24 -3.28
C GLY A 77 10.78 -7.08 -3.96
N LEU A 78 10.67 -5.90 -3.39
CA LEU A 78 11.34 -4.70 -3.91
C LEU A 78 12.72 -4.57 -3.27
N LEU A 79 13.78 -4.41 -4.08
CA LEU A 79 15.15 -4.28 -3.60
C LEU A 79 15.67 -2.86 -3.78
N GLU A 80 15.65 -2.35 -5.02
CA GLU A 80 16.34 -1.12 -5.37
C GLU A 80 15.71 -0.44 -6.58
N VAL A 81 15.61 0.89 -6.54
CA VAL A 81 15.23 1.70 -7.71
C VAL A 81 16.45 1.91 -8.59
N ILE A 82 16.41 1.39 -9.81
CA ILE A 82 17.48 1.58 -10.79
C ILE A 82 17.32 2.95 -11.45
N ARG A 83 18.44 3.67 -11.53
CA ARG A 83 18.51 5.01 -12.15
C ARG A 83 19.60 5.06 -13.21
N ASP A 84 19.42 5.95 -14.19
CA ASP A 84 20.47 6.27 -15.16
C ASP A 84 21.48 7.28 -14.59
N GLU A 85 22.50 7.63 -15.39
CA GLU A 85 23.55 8.59 -15.06
C GLU A 85 23.01 10.00 -14.74
N ASN A 86 21.83 10.34 -15.24
CA ASN A 86 21.15 11.62 -15.00
C ASN A 86 20.19 11.57 -13.79
N GLY A 87 20.11 10.42 -13.09
CA GLY A 87 19.22 10.21 -11.95
C GLY A 87 17.77 9.86 -12.30
N ASN A 88 17.43 9.68 -13.59
CA ASN A 88 16.08 9.28 -13.99
C ASN A 88 15.85 7.82 -13.67
N VAL A 89 14.61 7.48 -13.31
CA VAL A 89 14.19 6.09 -13.04
C VAL A 89 14.30 5.27 -14.34
N ARG A 90 14.84 4.06 -14.23
CA ARG A 90 14.95 3.05 -15.29
C ARG A 90 14.25 1.73 -14.93
N GLY A 91 13.93 1.53 -13.67
CA GLY A 91 13.24 0.34 -13.23
C GLY A 91 13.38 0.06 -11.74
N MET A 92 12.85 -1.09 -11.36
CA MET A 92 12.92 -1.64 -10.01
C MET A 92 13.60 -3.00 -10.04
N LYS A 93 14.67 -3.14 -9.25
CA LYS A 93 15.29 -4.44 -8.97
C LYS A 93 14.43 -5.17 -7.94
N THR A 94 14.13 -6.42 -8.21
CA THR A 94 13.24 -7.26 -7.37
C THR A 94 13.86 -8.61 -7.15
N ASN A 95 13.50 -9.29 -6.06
CA ASN A 95 13.77 -10.69 -5.82
C ASN A 95 12.47 -11.49 -5.69
N ARG A 96 12.55 -12.81 -5.79
CA ARG A 96 11.39 -13.68 -5.64
C ARG A 96 10.94 -13.73 -4.19
N CYS A 97 9.66 -13.47 -3.92
CA CYS A 97 9.03 -13.71 -2.64
C CYS A 97 8.51 -15.15 -2.58
N LEU A 98 9.02 -15.92 -1.63
CA LEU A 98 8.67 -17.33 -1.43
C LEU A 98 7.39 -17.47 -0.61
N SER A 99 7.27 -16.66 0.45
CA SER A 99 6.09 -16.56 1.30
C SER A 99 6.00 -15.15 1.89
N VAL A 100 4.79 -14.65 2.12
CA VAL A 100 4.54 -13.34 2.75
C VAL A 100 4.37 -13.46 4.26
N ARG A 101 3.92 -14.64 4.73
CA ARG A 101 3.62 -14.90 6.13
C ARG A 101 4.38 -16.12 6.63
N ASP A 102 4.66 -16.14 7.93
CA ASP A 102 5.19 -17.31 8.63
C ASP A 102 4.10 -18.36 8.94
N ALA A 103 4.48 -19.44 9.61
CA ALA A 103 3.59 -20.52 9.99
C ALA A 103 2.47 -20.09 10.96
N GLU A 104 2.72 -19.04 11.73
CA GLU A 104 1.79 -18.43 12.69
C GLU A 104 0.87 -17.37 12.04
N GLY A 105 1.06 -17.09 10.73
CA GLY A 105 0.27 -16.12 9.97
C GLY A 105 0.71 -14.67 10.11
N HIS A 106 1.81 -14.38 10.79
CA HIS A 106 2.37 -13.04 10.89
C HIS A 106 3.07 -12.62 9.60
N PHE A 107 3.04 -11.32 9.30
CA PHE A 107 3.77 -10.77 8.17
C PHE A 107 5.28 -10.91 8.39
N ASN A 108 5.89 -11.85 7.67
CA ASN A 108 7.31 -12.20 7.76
C ASN A 108 7.81 -12.71 6.40
N PRO A 109 7.94 -11.84 5.38
CA PRO A 109 8.24 -12.27 4.03
C PRO A 109 9.61 -12.92 3.90
N GLN A 110 9.64 -14.06 3.22
CA GLN A 110 10.85 -14.83 2.91
C GLN A 110 11.18 -14.66 1.42
N TYR A 111 12.45 -14.50 1.10
CA TYR A 111 12.91 -14.20 -0.24
C TYR A 111 13.96 -15.20 -0.74
N ASP A 112 13.91 -15.49 -2.04
CA ASP A 112 15.00 -16.07 -2.79
C ASP A 112 15.85 -14.94 -3.37
N ASN A 113 17.03 -14.74 -2.81
CA ASN A 113 17.95 -13.68 -3.21
C ASN A 113 18.76 -14.03 -4.47
N ASP A 114 18.70 -15.26 -4.95
CA ASP A 114 19.36 -15.70 -6.18
C ASP A 114 18.45 -15.46 -7.41
N ASP A 115 17.12 -15.42 -7.22
CA ASP A 115 16.15 -15.06 -8.27
C ASP A 115 15.91 -13.54 -8.28
N VAL A 116 16.84 -12.81 -8.90
CA VAL A 116 16.80 -11.36 -9.03
C VAL A 116 16.41 -10.97 -10.46
N GLN A 117 15.48 -10.01 -10.59
CA GLN A 117 15.03 -9.46 -11.87
C GLN A 117 14.91 -7.95 -11.80
N VAL A 118 15.10 -7.28 -12.94
CA VAL A 118 14.80 -5.86 -13.10
C VAL A 118 13.51 -5.70 -13.91
N ILE A 119 12.56 -4.97 -13.34
CA ILE A 119 11.32 -4.57 -14.02
C ILE A 119 11.57 -3.15 -14.53
N GLU A 120 11.73 -3.00 -15.82
CA GLU A 120 11.95 -1.69 -16.45
C GLU A 120 10.73 -0.79 -16.26
N SER A 121 10.95 0.49 -15.97
CA SER A 121 9.93 1.53 -15.89
C SER A 121 10.58 2.90 -15.82
N ASP A 122 9.89 3.93 -16.30
CA ASP A 122 10.35 5.32 -16.19
C ASP A 122 9.68 6.09 -15.05
N CYS A 123 8.68 5.46 -14.41
CA CYS A 123 7.98 5.98 -13.23
C CYS A 123 7.61 4.85 -12.26
N ILE A 124 7.92 5.04 -10.98
CA ILE A 124 7.57 4.09 -9.91
C ILE A 124 6.67 4.78 -8.90
N ILE A 125 5.52 4.16 -8.59
CA ILE A 125 4.57 4.66 -7.62
C ILE A 125 4.42 3.65 -6.49
N LEU A 126 4.88 4.00 -5.29
CA LEU A 126 4.78 3.14 -4.13
C LEU A 126 3.37 3.22 -3.52
N ALA A 127 2.72 2.07 -3.36
CA ALA A 127 1.41 1.88 -2.74
C ALA A 127 1.45 0.71 -1.75
N THR A 128 2.54 0.60 -0.99
CA THR A 128 2.89 -0.53 -0.11
C THR A 128 2.23 -0.48 1.27
N GLY A 129 1.24 0.38 1.46
CA GLY A 129 0.49 0.56 2.70
C GLY A 129 0.74 1.89 3.38
N GLN A 130 -0.02 2.11 4.45
CA GLN A 130 0.08 3.27 5.32
C GLN A 130 0.13 2.83 6.77
N ARG A 131 0.66 3.71 7.62
CA ARG A 131 0.60 3.57 9.07
C ARG A 131 -0.20 4.72 9.63
N VAL A 132 -0.92 4.47 10.71
CA VAL A 132 -1.56 5.52 11.49
C VAL A 132 -0.47 6.36 12.13
N ASP A 133 -0.50 7.65 11.86
CA ASP A 133 0.40 8.63 12.49
C ASP A 133 -0.29 9.19 13.75
N ILE A 134 0.26 8.86 14.91
CA ILE A 134 -0.19 9.33 16.22
C ILE A 134 0.87 10.21 16.90
N ASP A 135 1.86 10.71 16.17
CA ASP A 135 2.98 11.47 16.73
C ASP A 135 2.56 12.82 17.30
N PHE A 136 1.43 13.35 16.83
CA PHE A 136 0.82 14.57 17.37
C PHE A 136 0.33 14.44 18.83
N LEU A 137 0.17 13.20 19.37
CA LEU A 137 -0.33 12.99 20.73
C LEU A 137 0.71 13.23 21.84
N GLY A 138 1.99 13.38 21.47
CA GLY A 138 3.10 13.48 22.43
C GLY A 138 3.40 12.14 23.14
N GLU A 139 4.61 12.01 23.66
CA GLU A 139 5.12 10.72 24.16
C GLU A 139 4.38 10.19 25.40
N GLU A 140 3.99 11.09 26.31
CA GLU A 140 3.28 10.70 27.54
C GLU A 140 1.95 10.02 27.22
N LEU A 141 1.15 10.62 26.33
CA LEU A 141 -0.15 10.09 25.96
C LEU A 141 -0.01 8.81 25.10
N LYS A 142 0.92 8.80 24.14
CA LYS A 142 1.23 7.61 23.34
C LYS A 142 1.54 6.40 24.21
N THR A 143 2.38 6.56 25.21
CA THR A 143 2.76 5.44 26.12
C THR A 143 1.55 4.85 26.85
N GLN A 144 0.54 5.67 27.14
CA GLN A 144 -0.66 5.25 27.87
C GLN A 144 -1.68 4.53 26.97
N ILE A 145 -1.81 4.94 25.69
CA ILE A 145 -2.94 4.52 24.83
C ILE A 145 -2.53 3.77 23.55
N LYS A 146 -1.24 3.65 23.25
CA LYS A 146 -0.76 2.95 22.06
C LYS A 146 -0.72 1.44 22.29
N SER A 147 -1.30 0.69 21.37
CA SER A 147 -1.17 -0.77 21.32
C SER A 147 0.18 -1.21 20.75
N PRO A 148 0.62 -2.46 20.98
CA PRO A 148 1.82 -3.03 20.36
C PRO A 148 1.82 -2.98 18.83
N ARG A 149 0.63 -2.95 18.21
CA ARG A 149 0.45 -2.84 16.74
C ARG A 149 0.59 -1.42 16.20
N GLY A 150 0.80 -0.42 17.07
CA GLY A 150 0.94 0.99 16.67
C GLY A 150 -0.38 1.73 16.50
N LEU A 151 -1.50 1.09 16.81
CA LEU A 151 -2.84 1.68 16.82
C LEU A 151 -3.18 2.17 18.25
N LEU A 152 -4.30 2.88 18.40
CA LEU A 152 -4.82 3.24 19.71
C LEU A 152 -5.56 2.05 20.32
N ASP A 153 -5.29 1.78 21.61
CA ASP A 153 -5.89 0.69 22.35
C ASP A 153 -7.23 1.17 22.97
N VAL A 154 -8.33 0.56 22.57
CA VAL A 154 -9.68 0.94 23.00
C VAL A 154 -10.48 -0.28 23.47
N ASN A 155 -11.41 -0.05 24.36
CA ASN A 155 -12.41 -1.05 24.79
C ASN A 155 -13.64 -1.07 23.84
N GLU A 156 -14.67 -1.82 24.19
CA GLU A 156 -15.90 -1.95 23.41
C GLU A 156 -16.68 -0.64 23.26
N ASP A 157 -16.49 0.32 24.19
CA ASP A 157 -17.09 1.65 24.15
C ASP A 157 -16.20 2.69 23.43
N ASN A 158 -15.18 2.24 22.70
CA ASN A 158 -14.17 3.08 22.04
C ASN A 158 -13.37 3.98 23.01
N ALA A 159 -13.43 3.73 24.31
CA ALA A 159 -12.66 4.46 25.32
C ALA A 159 -11.23 3.91 25.42
N THR A 160 -10.25 4.82 25.46
CA THR A 160 -8.86 4.45 25.74
C THR A 160 -8.63 4.28 27.23
N ARG A 161 -7.42 3.84 27.61
CA ARG A 161 -7.03 3.79 29.05
C ARG A 161 -6.90 5.17 29.69
N ARG A 162 -6.85 6.26 28.90
CA ARG A 162 -6.87 7.62 29.40
C ARG A 162 -8.31 8.11 29.56
N PRO A 163 -8.77 8.45 30.79
CA PRO A 163 -10.13 8.94 31.00
C PRO A 163 -10.46 10.16 30.13
N GLY A 164 -11.63 10.14 29.48
CA GLY A 164 -12.10 11.20 28.59
C GLY A 164 -11.49 11.20 27.19
N VAL A 165 -10.67 10.19 26.84
CA VAL A 165 -10.10 10.03 25.50
C VAL A 165 -10.69 8.81 24.83
N PHE A 166 -11.30 9.01 23.68
CA PHE A 166 -11.92 7.99 22.84
C PHE A 166 -11.24 7.94 21.48
N ALA A 167 -11.24 6.78 20.83
CA ALA A 167 -10.72 6.63 19.47
C ALA A 167 -11.55 5.62 18.69
N GLY A 168 -11.64 5.83 17.36
CA GLY A 168 -12.36 4.94 16.46
C GLY A 168 -11.78 5.02 15.03
N GLY A 169 -12.36 4.24 14.12
CA GLY A 169 -11.91 4.15 12.74
C GLY A 169 -10.45 3.71 12.63
N ASP A 170 -9.75 4.21 11.62
CA ASP A 170 -8.37 3.80 11.28
C ASP A 170 -7.41 3.93 12.46
N ALA A 171 -7.64 4.87 13.38
CA ALA A 171 -6.80 5.07 14.55
C ALA A 171 -6.83 3.88 15.53
N ALA A 172 -7.97 3.18 15.63
CA ALA A 172 -8.17 2.07 16.54
C ALA A 172 -8.09 0.70 15.82
N THR A 173 -8.62 0.61 14.60
CA THR A 173 -8.74 -0.68 13.87
C THR A 173 -7.70 -0.86 12.77
N GLY A 174 -7.01 0.19 12.36
CA GLY A 174 -6.18 0.26 11.17
C GLY A 174 -6.94 0.72 9.93
N PRO A 175 -6.26 0.97 8.81
CA PRO A 175 -6.88 1.47 7.58
C PRO A 175 -7.97 0.53 7.05
N ASP A 176 -9.18 1.07 6.87
CA ASP A 176 -10.36 0.35 6.38
C ASP A 176 -11.30 1.32 5.62
N ILE A 177 -12.47 0.84 5.21
CA ILE A 177 -13.49 1.65 4.51
C ILE A 177 -14.25 2.55 5.49
N ALA A 178 -14.69 3.72 5.00
CA ALA A 178 -15.32 4.74 5.82
C ALA A 178 -16.57 4.25 6.59
N ILE A 179 -17.35 3.32 6.02
CA ILE A 179 -18.53 2.78 6.69
C ILE A 179 -18.19 2.02 7.98
N ARG A 180 -17.03 1.34 8.04
CA ARG A 180 -16.56 0.67 9.26
C ARG A 180 -16.13 1.65 10.33
N ALA A 181 -15.53 2.78 9.93
CA ALA A 181 -15.20 3.84 10.86
C ALA A 181 -16.46 4.44 11.51
N ILE A 182 -17.56 4.57 10.76
CA ILE A 182 -18.85 5.03 11.26
C ILE A 182 -19.45 3.98 12.21
N SER A 183 -19.46 2.71 11.83
CA SER A 183 -20.04 1.64 12.64
C SER A 183 -19.26 1.37 13.94
N SER A 184 -18.00 1.77 14.04
CA SER A 184 -17.22 1.66 15.27
C SER A 184 -17.59 2.72 16.31
N LEU A 185 -18.40 3.71 15.96
CA LEU A 185 -18.83 4.82 16.84
C LEU A 185 -20.29 4.65 17.29
N SER A 186 -20.98 3.62 16.84
CA SER A 186 -22.35 3.27 17.22
C SER A 186 -22.35 2.14 18.24
#